data_fe679c0a9ebe2d0884a9a08202fc72c6
#
_entry.id   fe679c0a9ebe2d0884a9a08202fc72c6
#
_cell.length_a   1.000
_cell.length_b   1.000
_cell.length_c   1.000
_cell.angle_alpha   90.00
_cell.angle_beta   90.00
_cell.angle_gamma   90.00
#
_symmetry.space_group_name_H-M   'P 1'
#
loop_
_entity.id
_entity.type
_entity.pdbx_description
1 polymer ?
#
loop_
_entity_poly.entity_id
_entity_poly.type
_entity_poly.pdbx_seq_one_letter_code
_entity_poly.pdbx_strand_id
1 'polypeptide(L)' 'MRALLCDEGLRFDPAYSYPEPPPGEALVRVTLAGICNTDLELVKGYMGFRGVLGHEFVGFVERSPDPALLGKRVVG' A
#
# COMPACT_ATOMS: atom_id res chain seq x y z
N MET A 1 7.82 8.00 -3.49
CA MET A 1 6.45 7.71 -3.95
C MET A 1 5.42 8.44 -3.10
N ARG A 2 4.20 8.59 -3.60
CA ARG A 2 3.11 9.22 -2.84
C ARG A 2 2.52 8.22 -1.86
N ALA A 3 2.28 8.65 -0.63
CA ALA A 3 1.68 7.81 0.40
C ALA A 3 0.75 8.60 1.31
N LEU A 4 -0.32 7.96 1.76
CA LEU A 4 -1.16 8.44 2.84
C LEU A 4 -0.74 7.71 4.11
N LEU A 5 -0.40 8.47 5.13
CA LEU A 5 0.10 7.94 6.40
C LEU A 5 -0.89 8.23 7.52
N CYS A 6 -1.01 7.30 8.44
CA CYS A 6 -1.66 7.51 9.70
C CYS A 6 -0.59 7.67 10.78
N ASP A 7 -0.47 8.87 11.34
CA ASP A 7 0.46 9.20 12.42
C ASP A 7 -0.19 10.26 13.29
N GLU A 8 -1.00 9.81 14.25
CA GLU A 8 -1.84 10.68 15.05
C GLU A 8 -2.75 11.58 14.19
N GLY A 9 -3.27 11.02 13.10
CA GLY A 9 -4.08 11.70 12.12
C GLY A 9 -3.58 11.38 10.71
N LEU A 10 -4.27 11.90 9.72
CA LEU A 10 -3.96 11.65 8.32
C LEU A 10 -2.88 12.62 7.84
N ARG A 11 -1.85 12.09 7.17
CA ARG A 11 -0.79 12.89 6.56
C ARG A 11 -0.47 12.35 5.16
N PHE A 12 -0.32 13.26 4.21
CA PHE A 12 0.11 12.93 2.85
C PHE A 12 1.61 13.20 2.70
N ASP A 13 2.35 12.19 2.24
CA ASP A 13 3.79 12.33 1.94
C ASP A 13 4.01 12.03 0.45
N PRO A 14 4.34 13.03 -0.37
CA PRO A 14 4.58 12.82 -1.80
C PRO A 14 5.94 12.17 -2.09
N ALA A 15 6.84 12.12 -1.12
CA ALA A 15 8.21 11.66 -1.27
C ALA A 15 8.55 10.48 -0.35
N TYR A 16 7.57 9.66 -0.01
CA TYR A 16 7.77 8.48 0.83
C TYR A 16 8.71 7.48 0.15
N SER A 17 9.56 6.84 0.94
CA SER A 17 10.54 5.88 0.43
C SER A 17 9.87 4.67 -0.23
N TYR A 18 10.46 4.19 -1.34
CA TYR A 18 10.02 2.94 -1.95
C TYR A 18 10.30 1.77 -0.99
N PRO A 19 9.33 0.87 -0.82
CA PRO A 19 9.55 -0.31 0.00
C PRO A 19 10.45 -1.32 -0.70
N GLU A 20 11.28 -2.01 0.08
CA GLU A 20 11.98 -3.21 -0.38
C GLU A 20 11.17 -4.42 0.08
N PRO A 21 10.64 -5.24 -0.83
CA PRO A 21 9.84 -6.39 -0.41
C PRO A 21 10.72 -7.43 0.30
N PRO A 22 10.26 -7.96 1.43
CA PRO A 22 10.95 -9.08 2.08
C PRO A 22 11.00 -10.31 1.17
N PRO A 23 11.92 -11.28 1.43
CA PRO A 23 11.95 -12.53 0.67
C PRO A 23 10.58 -13.20 0.64
N GLY A 24 10.17 -13.67 -0.54
CA GLY A 24 8.88 -14.34 -0.74
C GLY A 24 7.73 -13.41 -1.06
N GLU A 25 7.93 -12.10 -1.01
CA GLU A 25 6.89 -11.11 -1.32
C GLU A 25 7.14 -10.42 -2.66
N ALA A 26 6.09 -9.89 -3.25
CA ALA A 26 6.14 -9.17 -4.51
C ALA A 26 6.00 -7.66 -4.30
N LEU A 27 6.59 -6.88 -5.21
CA LEU A 27 6.37 -5.45 -5.29
C LEU A 27 5.35 -5.15 -6.38
N VAL A 28 4.30 -4.43 -6.03
CA VAL A 28 3.20 -4.09 -6.94
C VAL A 28 3.20 -2.59 -7.20
N ARG A 29 3.16 -2.21 -8.47
CA ARG A 29 2.90 -0.81 -8.86
C ARG A 29 1.39 -0.59 -8.85
N VAL A 30 0.89 0.18 -7.91
CA VAL A 30 -0.53 0.49 -7.77
C VAL A 30 -0.94 1.51 -8.83
N THR A 31 -1.99 1.20 -9.57
CA THR A 31 -2.57 2.10 -10.58
C THR A 31 -3.88 2.73 -10.14
N LEU A 32 -4.58 2.07 -9.23
CA LEU A 32 -5.83 2.57 -8.66
C LEU A 32 -5.95 2.06 -7.23
N ALA A 33 -6.26 2.96 -6.31
CA ALA A 33 -6.44 2.62 -4.90
C ALA A 33 -7.81 3.12 -4.43
N GLY A 34 -8.46 2.32 -3.58
CA GLY A 34 -9.71 2.67 -2.95
C GLY A 34 -9.51 2.95 -1.46
N ILE A 35 -10.44 3.69 -0.89
CA ILE A 35 -10.51 3.95 0.54
C ILE A 35 -11.68 3.18 1.10
N CYS A 36 -11.45 2.34 2.09
CA CYS A 36 -12.52 1.61 2.75
C CYS A 36 -12.79 2.16 4.15
N ASN A 37 -13.87 1.67 4.77
CA ASN A 37 -14.24 2.12 6.10
C ASN A 37 -13.17 1.83 7.16
N THR A 38 -12.40 0.75 6.99
CA THR A 38 -11.30 0.41 7.89
C THR A 38 -10.24 1.51 7.91
N ASP A 39 -9.91 2.09 6.75
CA ASP A 39 -8.96 3.21 6.68
C ASP A 39 -9.46 4.40 7.50
N LEU A 40 -10.75 4.71 7.40
CA LEU A 40 -11.36 5.81 8.16
C LEU A 40 -11.33 5.53 9.67
N GLU A 41 -11.57 4.30 10.08
CA GLU A 41 -11.51 3.91 11.49
C GLU A 41 -10.07 4.00 12.03
N LEU A 42 -9.08 3.61 11.23
CA LEU A 42 -7.67 3.71 11.62
C LEU A 42 -7.26 5.17 11.82
N VAL A 43 -7.71 6.07 10.96
CA VAL A 43 -7.44 7.52 11.10
C VAL A 43 -8.06 8.07 12.40
N LYS A 44 -9.21 7.53 12.82
CA LYS A 44 -9.85 7.91 14.08
C LYS A 44 -9.15 7.34 15.32
N GLY A 45 -8.09 6.56 15.13
CA GLY A 45 -7.30 6.01 16.23
C GLY A 45 -7.64 4.58 16.62
N TYR A 46 -8.45 3.87 15.81
CA TYR A 46 -8.76 2.48 16.06
C TYR A 46 -7.48 1.63 16.07
N MET A 47 -7.31 0.82 17.11
CA MET A 47 -6.14 -0.04 17.32
C MET A 47 -4.81 0.71 17.44
N GLY A 48 -4.80 2.04 17.55
CA GLY A 48 -3.56 2.81 17.65
C GLY A 48 -2.64 2.66 16.44
N PHE A 49 -3.21 2.42 15.27
CA PHE A 49 -2.44 2.16 14.06
C PHE A 49 -1.57 3.35 13.66
N ARG A 50 -0.32 3.05 13.27
CA ARG A 50 0.59 4.01 12.64
C ARG A 50 1.20 3.36 11.42
N GLY A 51 1.32 4.11 10.33
CA GLY A 51 1.93 3.64 9.10
C GLY A 51 1.18 4.05 7.85
N VAL A 52 1.50 3.39 6.74
CA VAL A 52 0.89 3.65 5.45
C VAL A 52 -0.50 3.02 5.41
N LEU A 53 -1.48 3.81 4.97
CA LEU A 53 -2.86 3.36 4.82
C LEU A 53 -3.09 2.75 3.43
N GLY A 54 -4.15 1.96 3.32
CA GLY A 54 -4.64 1.42 2.07
C GLY A 54 -4.42 -0.08 1.94
N HIS A 55 -5.48 -0.78 1.54
CA HIS A 55 -5.44 -2.22 1.32
C HIS A 55 -6.34 -2.65 0.16
N GLU A 56 -7.01 -1.69 -0.48
CA GLU A 56 -7.82 -1.94 -1.67
C GLU A 56 -7.15 -1.28 -2.87
N PHE A 57 -6.67 -2.09 -3.81
CA PHE A 57 -5.94 -1.57 -4.95
C PHE A 57 -6.02 -2.48 -6.16
N VAL A 58 -5.74 -1.90 -7.32
CA VAL A 58 -5.43 -2.60 -8.56
C VAL A 58 -4.03 -2.17 -8.98
N GLY A 59 -3.21 -3.10 -9.40
CA GLY A 59 -1.86 -2.78 -9.82
C GLY A 59 -1.24 -3.86 -10.67
N PHE A 60 0.02 -3.65 -11.03
CA PHE A 60 0.82 -4.60 -11.79
C PHE A 60 2.01 -5.05 -10.98
N VAL A 61 2.33 -6.34 -11.05
CA VAL A 61 3.50 -6.88 -10.36
C VAL A 61 4.76 -6.35 -11.03
N GLU A 62 5.56 -5.61 -10.27
CA GLU A 62 6.79 -4.97 -10.74
C GLU A 62 8.02 -5.84 -10.46
N ARG A 63 8.07 -6.47 -9.29
CA ARG A 63 9.09 -7.45 -8.90
C ARG A 63 8.45 -8.60 -8.16
N SER A 64 8.92 -9.82 -8.41
CA SER A 64 8.41 -11.02 -7.76
C SER A 64 9.48 -12.12 -7.75
N PRO A 65 9.54 -12.95 -6.69
CA PRO A 65 10.35 -14.16 -6.70
C PRO A 65 9.84 -15.20 -7.72
N ASP A 66 8.56 -15.11 -8.11
CA ASP A 66 7.99 -15.93 -9.19
C ASP A 66 7.94 -15.12 -10.48
N PRO A 67 8.82 -15.40 -11.46
CA PRO A 67 8.84 -14.63 -12.71
C PRO A 67 7.55 -14.75 -13.53
N ALA A 68 6.73 -15.76 -13.31
CA ALA A 68 5.45 -15.90 -14.01
C ALA A 68 4.45 -14.81 -13.62
N LEU A 69 4.63 -14.14 -12.47
CA LEU A 69 3.76 -13.08 -12.00
C LEU A 69 4.14 -11.71 -12.54
N LEU A 70 5.35 -11.54 -13.07
CA LEU A 70 5.82 -10.23 -13.56
C LEU A 70 4.89 -9.68 -14.64
N GLY A 71 4.49 -8.42 -14.50
CA GLY A 71 3.60 -7.73 -15.42
C GLY A 71 2.13 -8.10 -15.28
N LYS A 72 1.78 -9.00 -14.39
CA LYS A 72 0.38 -9.38 -14.16
C LYS A 72 -0.38 -8.30 -13.42
N ARG A 73 -1.65 -8.10 -13.80
CA ARG A 73 -2.57 -7.23 -13.05
C ARG A 73 -3.08 -8.00 -11.84
N VAL A 74 -3.03 -7.34 -10.69
CA VAL A 74 -3.46 -7.94 -9.42
C VAL A 74 -4.34 -6.97 -8.64
N VAL A 75 -5.10 -7.53 -7.71
CA VAL A 75 -5.95 -6.75 -6.80
C VAL A 75 -5.60 -7.13 -5.37
N GLY A 76 -5.77 -6.18 -4.49
CA GLY A 76 -5.60 -6.40 -3.06
C GLY A 76 -6.83 -6.03 -2.29
#